data_6c09723ae8a762feb547d22621fb036e
#
_entry.id   6c09723ae8a762feb547d22621fb036e
#
_cell.length_a   1.000
_cell.length_b   1.000
_cell.length_c   1.000
_cell.angle_alpha   90.00
_cell.angle_beta   90.00
_cell.angle_gamma   90.00
#
_symmetry.space_group_name_H-M   'P 1'
#
loop_
_entity.id
_entity.type
_entity.pdbx_description
1 polymer ?
#
loop_
_entity_poly.entity_id
_entity_poly.type
_entity_poly.pdbx_seq_one_letter_code
_entity_poly.pdbx_strand_id
1 'polypeptide(L)'
;MSDQVEFINWNDHPLAYIIYASFLPKQTTFLTPSEFKQQVGYIVYPAGGEIARHVHKPLERHLVGTSEVILVKKGRCLLDIYNDERELVATRELNEGDLMLMVGGGHGFRMLEDTVLLEIKQGPYTGVEEKERF
;
A
#
# COMPACT_ATOMS: atom_id res chain seq x y z
N MET A 1 -8.66 -0.49 16.20
CA MET A 1 -8.52 0.95 16.30
C MET A 1 -8.13 1.52 14.96
N SER A 2 -8.83 2.55 14.57
CA SER A 2 -8.59 3.17 13.28
C SER A 2 -7.23 3.83 13.14
N ASP A 3 -6.54 4.08 14.25
CA ASP A 3 -5.19 4.65 14.23
C ASP A 3 -4.09 3.63 13.92
N GLN A 4 -4.42 2.36 13.76
CA GLN A 4 -3.45 1.31 13.39
C GLN A 4 -3.57 0.92 11.93
N VAL A 5 -4.79 0.88 11.38
CA VAL A 5 -5.06 0.57 9.99
C VAL A 5 -6.25 1.41 9.54
N GLU A 6 -6.12 2.05 8.38
CA GLU A 6 -7.22 2.81 7.78
C GLU A 6 -7.51 2.29 6.38
N PHE A 7 -8.78 2.17 6.06
CA PHE A 7 -9.25 1.86 4.71
C PHE A 7 -9.95 3.09 4.17
N ILE A 8 -9.38 3.71 3.14
CA ILE A 8 -9.91 4.94 2.57
C ILE A 8 -10.62 4.58 1.27
N ASN A 9 -11.92 4.88 1.24
CA ASN A 9 -12.81 4.55 0.13
C ASN A 9 -13.54 5.80 -0.34
N TRP A 10 -14.04 5.73 -1.58
CA TRP A 10 -14.93 6.73 -2.15
C TRP A 10 -16.04 5.99 -2.89
N ASN A 11 -17.31 6.20 -2.47
CA ASN A 11 -18.47 5.53 -3.08
C ASN A 11 -18.25 4.02 -3.23
N ASP A 12 -17.83 3.38 -2.15
CA ASP A 12 -17.53 1.95 -2.08
C ASP A 12 -16.38 1.47 -2.98
N HIS A 13 -15.63 2.41 -3.59
CA HIS A 13 -14.41 2.08 -4.32
C HIS A 13 -13.21 2.25 -3.39
N PRO A 14 -12.39 1.21 -3.21
CA PRO A 14 -11.21 1.33 -2.38
C PRO A 14 -10.16 2.20 -3.08
N LEU A 15 -9.57 3.12 -2.34
CA LEU A 15 -8.52 3.99 -2.84
C LEU A 15 -7.18 3.65 -2.22
N ALA A 16 -7.13 3.53 -0.90
CA ALA A 16 -5.87 3.29 -0.21
C ALA A 16 -6.10 2.58 1.12
N TYR A 17 -5.12 1.75 1.47
CA TYR A 17 -5.02 1.15 2.79
C TYR A 17 -3.78 1.73 3.44
N ILE A 18 -3.92 2.26 4.64
CA ILE A 18 -2.80 2.79 5.41
C ILE A 18 -2.60 1.88 6.61
N ILE A 19 -1.37 1.38 6.76
CA ILE A 19 -0.99 0.53 7.88
C ILE A 19 0.05 1.30 8.65
N TYR A 20 -0.32 1.76 9.84
CA TYR A 20 0.59 2.54 10.67
C TYR A 20 1.62 1.62 11.34
N ALA A 21 2.81 2.17 11.58
CA ALA A 21 3.94 1.41 12.10
C ALA A 21 3.63 0.70 13.43
N SER A 22 2.68 1.23 14.19
CA SER A 22 2.29 0.65 15.48
C SER A 22 1.49 -0.64 15.35
N PHE A 23 0.97 -0.95 14.17
CA PHE A 23 0.15 -2.14 13.99
C PHE A 23 1.01 -3.40 14.02
N LEU A 24 0.75 -4.27 14.98
CA LEU A 24 1.43 -5.56 15.12
C LEU A 24 0.40 -6.63 15.48
N PRO A 25 -0.10 -7.37 14.49
CA PRO A 25 -1.08 -8.42 14.77
C PRO A 25 -0.42 -9.57 15.52
N LYS A 26 -1.23 -10.28 16.31
CA LYS A 26 -0.74 -11.39 17.13
C LYS A 26 -0.73 -12.71 16.38
N GLN A 27 -1.36 -12.76 15.23
CA GLN A 27 -1.42 -13.96 14.39
C GLN A 27 -1.38 -13.54 12.93
N THR A 28 -1.06 -14.49 12.06
CA THR A 28 -1.03 -14.26 10.63
C THR A 28 -2.37 -13.70 10.17
N THR A 29 -2.32 -12.57 9.48
CA THR A 29 -3.51 -11.81 9.11
C THR A 29 -3.29 -11.15 7.76
N PHE A 30 -4.16 -11.41 6.79
CA PHE A 30 -4.16 -10.70 5.52
C PHE A 30 -5.23 -9.63 5.55
N LEU A 31 -4.85 -8.42 5.14
CA LEU A 31 -5.71 -7.24 5.25
C LEU A 31 -6.51 -6.97 3.98
N THR A 32 -6.03 -7.45 2.84
CA THR A 32 -6.65 -7.17 1.54
C THR A 32 -7.67 -8.24 1.16
N PRO A 33 -8.76 -7.83 0.48
CA PRO A 33 -9.66 -8.80 -0.14
C PRO A 33 -8.93 -9.71 -1.12
N SER A 34 -9.38 -10.95 -1.26
CA SER A 34 -8.68 -11.96 -2.06
C SER A 34 -8.62 -11.62 -3.54
N GLU A 35 -9.51 -10.76 -4.02
CA GLU A 35 -9.55 -10.35 -5.43
C GLU A 35 -8.58 -9.22 -5.77
N PHE A 36 -7.96 -8.60 -4.77
CA PHE A 36 -6.98 -7.54 -5.04
C PHE A 36 -5.76 -8.11 -5.76
N LYS A 37 -5.28 -7.37 -6.72
CA LYS A 37 -4.13 -7.77 -7.55
C LYS A 37 -2.82 -7.76 -6.79
N GLN A 38 -2.79 -7.07 -5.68
CA GLN A 38 -1.65 -7.06 -4.76
C GLN A 38 -2.19 -7.31 -3.37
N GLN A 39 -1.56 -8.23 -2.66
CA GLN A 39 -2.01 -8.66 -1.33
C GLN A 39 -1.06 -8.15 -0.28
N VAL A 40 -1.61 -7.65 0.83
CA VAL A 40 -0.84 -7.25 2.00
C VAL A 40 -1.27 -8.09 3.18
N GLY A 41 -0.31 -8.74 3.80
CA GLY A 41 -0.59 -9.54 4.98
C GLY A 41 0.62 -9.62 5.89
N TYR A 42 0.34 -9.96 7.12
CA TYR A 42 1.35 -10.18 8.16
C TYR A 42 1.47 -11.66 8.42
N ILE A 43 2.70 -12.14 8.40
CA ILE A 43 3.03 -13.52 8.70
C ILE A 43 3.64 -13.52 10.09
N VAL A 44 2.98 -14.18 11.03
CA VAL A 44 3.36 -14.14 12.45
C VAL A 44 3.67 -15.55 12.92
N TYR A 45 4.90 -15.76 13.34
CA TYR A 45 5.38 -17.03 13.83
C TYR A 45 6.12 -16.84 15.15
N PRO A 46 6.01 -17.78 16.07
CA PRO A 46 6.82 -17.75 17.30
C PRO A 46 8.26 -18.15 16.99
N ALA A 47 9.14 -17.92 17.93
CA ALA A 47 10.52 -18.40 17.81
C ALA A 47 10.51 -19.92 17.63
N GLY A 48 11.35 -20.42 16.73
CA GLY A 48 11.41 -21.83 16.39
C GLY A 48 10.41 -22.28 15.35
N GLY A 49 9.45 -21.41 15.00
CA GLY A 49 8.53 -21.72 13.91
C GLY A 49 9.22 -21.68 12.55
N GLU A 50 8.66 -22.37 11.60
CA GLU A 50 9.20 -22.44 10.25
C GLU A 50 8.12 -22.24 9.22
N ILE A 51 8.46 -21.53 8.15
CA ILE A 51 7.69 -21.54 6.92
C ILE A 51 8.34 -22.60 6.05
N ALA A 52 7.60 -23.67 5.70
CA ALA A 52 8.16 -24.72 4.88
C ALA A 52 8.69 -24.14 3.55
N ARG A 53 9.88 -24.57 3.15
CA ARG A 53 10.44 -24.11 1.88
C ARG A 53 9.54 -24.55 0.73
N HIS A 54 9.33 -23.63 -0.21
CA HIS A 54 8.39 -23.85 -1.30
C HIS A 54 8.82 -23.04 -2.52
N VAL A 55 8.20 -23.36 -3.64
CA VAL A 55 8.28 -22.54 -4.85
C VAL A 55 6.87 -22.12 -5.22
N HIS A 56 6.79 -20.98 -5.90
CA HIS A 56 5.50 -20.54 -6.45
C HIS A 56 5.40 -21.07 -7.87
N LYS A 57 4.33 -21.82 -8.13
CA LYS A 57 4.08 -22.34 -9.47
C LYS A 57 3.79 -21.17 -10.43
N PRO A 58 4.26 -21.26 -11.69
CA PRO A 58 3.89 -20.24 -12.67
C PRO A 58 2.37 -20.14 -12.78
N LEU A 59 1.87 -18.93 -12.72
CA LEU A 59 0.44 -18.66 -12.77
C LEU A 59 0.23 -17.40 -13.59
N GLU A 60 -0.56 -17.50 -14.64
CA GLU A 60 -0.90 -16.34 -15.43
C GLU A 60 -1.94 -15.51 -14.71
N ARG A 61 -1.73 -14.21 -14.71
CA ARG A 61 -2.68 -13.25 -14.15
C ARG A 61 -2.93 -12.16 -15.16
N HIS A 62 -4.18 -11.74 -15.25
CA HIS A 62 -4.53 -10.57 -16.07
C HIS A 62 -4.59 -9.37 -15.15
N LEU A 63 -3.68 -8.42 -15.37
CA LEU A 63 -3.59 -7.21 -14.56
C LEU A 63 -3.86 -5.98 -15.40
N VAL A 64 -4.76 -5.14 -14.92
CA VAL A 64 -5.03 -3.83 -15.51
C VAL A 64 -4.82 -2.79 -14.42
N GLY A 65 -4.07 -1.74 -14.75
CA GLY A 65 -3.76 -0.69 -13.79
C GLY A 65 -2.57 -1.05 -12.93
N THR A 66 -2.27 -0.16 -12.00
CA THR A 66 -1.11 -0.27 -11.12
C THR A 66 -1.55 -0.13 -9.68
N SER A 67 -1.12 -1.06 -8.85
CA SER A 67 -1.19 -0.91 -7.39
C SER A 67 0.22 -0.66 -6.89
N GLU A 68 0.34 0.18 -5.87
CA GLU A 68 1.64 0.57 -5.33
C GLU A 68 1.65 0.39 -3.82
N VAL A 69 2.78 -0.10 -3.31
CA VAL A 69 3.07 -0.10 -1.88
C VAL A 69 4.15 0.93 -1.64
N ILE A 70 3.91 1.85 -0.71
CA ILE A 70 4.88 2.86 -0.32
C ILE A 70 5.12 2.76 1.18
N LEU A 71 6.37 2.59 1.55
CA LEU A 71 6.80 2.56 2.95
C LEU A 71 7.62 3.82 3.23
N VAL A 72 7.29 4.53 4.30
CA VAL A 72 8.14 5.63 4.75
C VAL A 72 9.35 5.02 5.44
N LYS A 73 10.47 5.01 4.73
CA LYS A 73 11.71 4.42 5.25
C LYS A 73 12.38 5.36 6.22
N LYS A 74 12.26 6.67 5.99
CA LYS A 74 12.82 7.72 6.82
C LYS A 74 12.06 8.99 6.58
N GLY A 75 11.85 9.80 7.61
CA GLY A 75 11.27 11.11 7.49
C GLY A 75 9.78 11.13 7.77
N ARG A 76 9.12 12.15 7.24
CA ARG A 76 7.72 12.43 7.52
C ARG A 76 7.11 13.19 6.36
N CYS A 77 5.92 12.79 5.95
CA CYS A 77 5.26 13.41 4.81
C CYS A 77 3.73 13.44 4.99
N LEU A 78 3.10 14.22 4.13
CA LEU A 78 1.64 14.20 3.98
C LEU A 78 1.30 13.41 2.73
N LEU A 79 0.34 12.51 2.85
CA LEU A 79 -0.23 11.76 1.74
C LEU A 79 -1.58 12.36 1.41
N ASP A 80 -1.74 12.83 0.17
CA ASP A 80 -3.02 13.30 -0.35
C ASP A 80 -3.62 12.21 -1.24
N ILE A 81 -4.86 11.84 -0.98
CA ILE A 81 -5.56 10.77 -1.69
C ILE A 81 -6.75 11.37 -2.44
N TYR A 82 -6.84 11.05 -3.74
CA TYR A 82 -7.85 11.58 -4.64
C TYR A 82 -8.68 10.44 -5.21
N ASN A 83 -9.96 10.74 -5.50
CA ASN A 83 -10.82 9.79 -6.21
C ASN A 83 -10.53 9.81 -7.72
N ASP A 84 -11.28 9.03 -8.51
CA ASP A 84 -11.09 8.96 -9.96
C ASP A 84 -11.48 10.26 -10.66
N GLU A 85 -12.22 11.13 -10.00
CA GLU A 85 -12.58 12.45 -10.52
C GLU A 85 -11.56 13.52 -10.16
N ARG A 86 -10.43 13.10 -9.57
CA ARG A 86 -9.33 13.97 -9.15
C ARG A 86 -9.69 14.94 -8.05
N GLU A 87 -10.68 14.56 -7.23
CA GLU A 87 -11.09 15.33 -6.07
C GLU A 87 -10.39 14.80 -4.82
N LEU A 88 -9.93 15.69 -3.97
CA LEU A 88 -9.26 15.31 -2.72
C LEU A 88 -10.25 14.65 -1.77
N VAL A 89 -9.95 13.41 -1.37
CA VAL A 89 -10.78 12.63 -0.45
C VAL A 89 -10.22 12.70 0.96
N ALA A 90 -8.90 12.60 1.09
CA ALA A 90 -8.27 12.55 2.41
C ALA A 90 -6.82 13.00 2.35
N THR A 91 -6.34 13.55 3.46
CA THR A 91 -4.93 13.83 3.68
C THR A 91 -4.52 13.17 5.00
N ARG A 92 -3.39 12.48 5.00
CA ARG A 92 -2.87 11.81 6.19
C ARG A 92 -1.40 12.09 6.35
N GLU A 93 -0.97 12.27 7.58
CA GLU A 93 0.45 12.34 7.87
C GLU A 93 1.00 10.93 8.05
N LEU A 94 2.09 10.64 7.36
CA LEU A 94 2.80 9.38 7.48
C LEU A 94 4.18 9.61 8.08
N ASN A 95 4.54 8.75 9.01
CA ASN A 95 5.80 8.78 9.72
C ASN A 95 6.62 7.53 9.40
N GLU A 96 7.87 7.52 9.86
CA GLU A 96 8.76 6.40 9.62
C GLU A 96 8.11 5.08 10.02
N GLY A 97 8.12 4.12 9.10
CA GLY A 97 7.53 2.80 9.28
C GLY A 97 6.07 2.67 8.84
N ASP A 98 5.41 3.79 8.56
CA ASP A 98 4.04 3.73 8.05
C ASP A 98 4.04 3.28 6.59
N LEU A 99 3.03 2.48 6.21
CA LEU A 99 2.93 1.89 4.90
C LEU A 99 1.57 2.24 4.27
N MET A 100 1.58 2.50 2.99
CA MET A 100 0.38 2.74 2.21
C MET A 100 0.32 1.78 1.04
N LEU A 101 -0.83 1.13 0.85
CA LEU A 101 -1.16 0.39 -0.36
C LEU A 101 -2.16 1.21 -1.16
N MET A 102 -1.77 1.61 -2.37
CA MET A 102 -2.63 2.37 -3.27
C MET A 102 -3.27 1.44 -4.28
N VAL A 103 -4.60 1.42 -4.32
CA VAL A 103 -5.33 0.49 -5.19
C VAL A 103 -6.27 1.18 -6.16
N GLY A 104 -6.51 2.47 -6.02
CA GLY A 104 -7.39 3.21 -6.93
C GLY A 104 -7.21 4.71 -6.78
N GLY A 105 -7.85 5.46 -7.68
CA GLY A 105 -7.78 6.91 -7.67
C GLY A 105 -6.38 7.46 -7.91
N GLY A 106 -6.11 8.62 -7.33
CA GLY A 106 -4.83 9.29 -7.43
C GLY A 106 -4.23 9.58 -6.07
N HIS A 107 -2.96 9.95 -6.06
CA HIS A 107 -2.28 10.28 -4.82
C HIS A 107 -1.11 11.22 -5.08
N GLY A 108 -0.72 11.94 -4.04
CA GLY A 108 0.47 12.78 -4.05
C GLY A 108 1.07 12.84 -2.66
N PHE A 109 2.34 13.22 -2.61
CA PHE A 109 3.06 13.35 -1.35
C PHE A 109 3.65 14.74 -1.23
N ARG A 110 3.60 15.27 -0.02
CA ARG A 110 4.29 16.54 0.32
C ARG A 110 5.19 16.27 1.51
N MET A 111 6.48 16.50 1.33
CA MET A 111 7.47 16.17 2.36
C MET A 111 7.48 17.24 3.44
N LEU A 112 7.42 16.83 4.70
CA LEU A 112 7.50 17.73 5.85
C LEU A 112 8.92 17.86 6.36
N GLU A 113 9.79 16.93 5.99
CA GLU A 113 11.21 16.94 6.29
C GLU A 113 11.90 16.08 5.24
N ASP A 114 13.21 15.90 5.34
CA ASP A 114 13.92 15.02 4.41
C ASP A 114 13.36 13.60 4.54
N THR A 115 12.89 13.04 3.44
CA THR A 115 12.12 11.81 3.46
C THR A 115 12.64 10.83 2.41
N VAL A 116 12.68 9.55 2.80
CA VAL A 116 12.97 8.45 1.88
C VAL A 116 11.76 7.54 1.86
N LEU A 117 11.21 7.33 0.68
CA LEU A 117 10.09 6.41 0.45
C LEU A 117 10.62 5.18 -0.28
N LEU A 118 10.19 4.00 0.19
CA LEU A 118 10.44 2.75 -0.50
C LEU A 118 9.17 2.37 -1.24
N GLU A 119 9.26 2.25 -2.57
CA GLU A 119 8.12 1.95 -3.41
C GLU A 119 8.23 0.54 -3.99
N ILE A 120 7.13 -0.20 -3.97
CA ILE A 120 7.00 -1.52 -4.58
C ILE A 120 5.74 -1.48 -5.45
N LYS A 121 5.88 -1.81 -6.72
CA LYS A 121 4.73 -1.80 -7.63
C LYS A 121 4.88 -2.88 -8.69
N GLN A 122 3.81 -3.11 -9.46
CA GLN A 122 3.88 -4.08 -10.55
C GLN A 122 4.92 -3.69 -11.58
N GLY A 123 5.67 -4.69 -12.05
CA GLY A 123 6.47 -4.64 -13.24
C GLY A 123 5.81 -5.43 -14.36
N PRO A 124 6.46 -5.55 -15.50
CA PRO A 124 7.75 -4.97 -15.85
C PRO A 124 7.66 -3.47 -16.16
N TYR A 125 8.80 -2.80 -16.13
CA TYR A 125 8.87 -1.41 -16.59
C TYR A 125 8.73 -1.37 -18.11
N THR A 126 7.76 -0.61 -18.58
CA THR A 126 7.41 -0.60 -20.00
C THR A 126 8.11 0.49 -20.80
N GLY A 127 8.78 1.41 -20.13
CA GLY A 127 9.44 2.52 -20.79
C GLY A 127 8.52 3.66 -21.22
N VAL A 128 7.23 3.56 -20.90
CA VAL A 128 6.26 4.61 -21.19
C VAL A 128 5.78 5.24 -19.89
N GLU A 129 5.33 6.49 -19.99
CA GLU A 129 4.76 7.20 -18.86
C GLU A 129 3.37 6.62 -18.56
N GLU A 130 3.25 5.96 -17.42
CA GLU A 130 1.97 5.40 -16.99
C GLU A 130 1.24 6.32 -16.00
N LYS A 131 1.85 7.44 -15.64
CA LYS A 131 1.27 8.43 -14.74
C LYS A 131 0.70 9.58 -15.54
N GLU A 132 -0.39 10.11 -15.05
CA GLU A 132 -0.94 11.35 -15.54
C GLU A 132 -1.03 12.31 -14.36
N ARG A 133 -0.25 13.38 -14.43
CA ARG A 133 -0.18 14.36 -13.35
C ARG A 133 -1.32 15.37 -13.47
N PHE A 134 -1.77 15.87 -12.34
CA PHE A 134 -2.85 16.85 -12.30
C PHE A 134 -2.69 17.83 -11.14
#